data_d21042747f09d671a3d3b3d90b5f3dd2
#
_entry.id   d21042747f09d671a3d3b3d90b5f3dd2
#
_cell.length_a   1.000
_cell.length_b   1.000
_cell.length_c   1.000
_cell.angle_alpha   90.00
_cell.angle_beta   90.00
_cell.angle_gamma   90.00
#
_symmetry.space_group_name_H-M   'P 1'
#
loop_
_entity.id
_entity.type
_entity.pdbx_description
1 polymer ?
#
loop_
_entity_poly.entity_id
_entity_poly.type
_entity_poly.pdbx_seq_one_letter_code
_entity_poly.pdbx_strand_id
1 'polypeptide(L)'
;GIILGIAFWLFGFQYEILWMVESAIILFAVNILNLLPILPLDGGRMLSILFFERIELFQVIFSFISSLALIAIGYFMEFYIILVFGFLMGFQVRSLHLRYLIHKGLKEDDVNFNSTYDNLSDRSYHFVKNHVLENTPGLRRFVENMEGEETKTVVANEVKNMLVPPMAQDLNGFRKVLVIIAWILAIFGPIYLMWSQGAFNKI
;
A
#
# COMPACT_ATOMS: atom_id res chain seq x y z
N GLY A 1 -17.32 4.35 6.93
CA GLY A 1 -17.70 5.62 6.29
C GLY A 1 -18.82 5.47 5.27
N ILE A 2 -18.73 4.55 4.29
CA ILE A 2 -19.73 4.43 3.20
C ILE A 2 -21.12 4.12 3.71
N ILE A 3 -21.27 3.15 4.61
CA ILE A 3 -22.59 2.76 5.19
C ILE A 3 -23.24 3.94 5.90
N LEU A 4 -22.46 4.67 6.70
CA LEU A 4 -22.94 5.87 7.38
C LEU A 4 -23.31 6.98 6.37
N GLY A 5 -22.51 7.15 5.34
CA GLY A 5 -22.78 8.09 4.25
C GLY A 5 -24.10 7.78 3.53
N ILE A 6 -24.35 6.49 3.21
CA ILE A 6 -25.61 6.04 2.61
C ILE A 6 -26.80 6.33 3.54
N ALA A 7 -26.68 6.03 4.84
CA ALA A 7 -27.73 6.32 5.80
C ALA A 7 -28.01 7.83 5.88
N PHE A 8 -26.99 8.67 6.01
CA PHE A 8 -27.15 10.13 6.05
C PHE A 8 -27.72 10.66 4.75
N TRP A 9 -27.34 10.12 3.61
CA TRP A 9 -27.90 10.49 2.31
C TRP A 9 -29.38 10.18 2.23
N LEU A 10 -29.80 8.95 2.54
CA LEU A 10 -31.20 8.52 2.43
C LEU A 10 -32.11 9.30 3.39
N PHE A 11 -31.71 9.42 4.65
CA PHE A 11 -32.49 10.16 5.65
C PHE A 11 -32.46 11.66 5.36
N GLY A 12 -31.32 12.23 5.03
CA GLY A 12 -31.19 13.65 4.73
C GLY A 12 -32.03 14.07 3.51
N PHE A 13 -32.03 13.24 2.48
CA PHE A 13 -32.79 13.50 1.27
C PHE A 13 -34.31 13.33 1.49
N GLN A 14 -34.71 12.30 2.25
CA GLN A 14 -36.12 12.02 2.52
C GLN A 14 -36.76 13.05 3.45
N TYR A 15 -36.03 13.55 4.43
CA TYR A 15 -36.54 14.50 5.44
C TYR A 15 -36.08 15.94 5.18
N GLU A 16 -35.45 16.21 4.05
CA GLU A 16 -34.91 17.51 3.64
C GLU A 16 -33.94 18.14 4.65
N ILE A 17 -33.14 17.27 5.33
CA ILE A 17 -32.18 17.70 6.35
C ILE A 17 -30.83 17.99 5.68
N LEU A 18 -30.56 19.26 5.37
CA LEU A 18 -29.41 19.70 4.58
C LEU A 18 -28.07 19.25 5.17
N TRP A 19 -27.83 19.40 6.46
CA TRP A 19 -26.56 19.01 7.08
C TRP A 19 -26.25 17.51 6.97
N MET A 20 -27.27 16.65 6.91
CA MET A 20 -27.08 15.21 6.69
C MET A 20 -26.64 14.94 5.25
N VAL A 21 -27.23 15.62 4.28
CA VAL A 21 -26.85 15.51 2.87
C VAL A 21 -25.42 15.98 2.65
N GLU A 22 -25.02 17.12 3.21
CA GLU A 22 -23.66 17.65 3.12
C GLU A 22 -22.66 16.69 3.78
N SER A 23 -22.98 16.18 4.96
CA SER A 23 -22.15 15.18 5.67
C SER A 23 -22.00 13.89 4.86
N ALA A 24 -23.06 13.44 4.19
CA ALA A 24 -23.01 12.26 3.32
C ALA A 24 -22.07 12.48 2.13
N ILE A 25 -22.11 13.65 1.49
CA ILE A 25 -21.22 14.00 0.38
C ILE A 25 -19.75 13.96 0.83
N ILE A 26 -19.44 14.55 1.98
CA ILE A 26 -18.08 14.53 2.53
C ILE A 26 -17.64 13.09 2.82
N LEU A 27 -18.50 12.28 3.47
CA LEU A 27 -18.22 10.89 3.74
C LEU A 27 -17.98 10.08 2.46
N PHE A 28 -18.76 10.29 1.43
CA PHE A 28 -18.57 9.63 0.14
C PHE A 28 -17.26 10.06 -0.51
N ALA A 29 -16.97 11.36 -0.57
CA ALA A 29 -15.75 11.88 -1.16
C ALA A 29 -14.49 11.31 -0.48
N VAL A 30 -14.44 11.32 0.85
CA VAL A 30 -13.29 10.78 1.61
C VAL A 30 -13.14 9.27 1.40
N ASN A 31 -14.24 8.51 1.40
CA ASN A 31 -14.17 7.06 1.21
C ASN A 31 -13.81 6.68 -0.23
N ILE A 32 -14.39 7.35 -1.24
CA ILE A 32 -14.04 7.12 -2.64
C ILE A 32 -12.57 7.44 -2.86
N LEU A 33 -12.06 8.55 -2.30
CA LEU A 33 -10.66 8.91 -2.39
C LEU A 33 -9.77 7.83 -1.79
N ASN A 34 -10.10 7.32 -0.59
CA ASN A 34 -9.34 6.24 0.04
C ASN A 34 -9.39 4.91 -0.74
N LEU A 35 -10.46 4.68 -1.49
CA LEU A 35 -10.62 3.47 -2.30
C LEU A 35 -10.00 3.58 -3.70
N LEU A 36 -9.42 4.74 -4.08
CA LEU A 36 -8.72 4.86 -5.35
C LEU A 36 -7.58 3.83 -5.44
N PRO A 37 -7.32 3.28 -6.65
CA PRO A 37 -6.27 2.29 -6.88
C PRO A 37 -4.88 2.93 -6.91
N ILE A 38 -4.54 3.69 -5.88
CA ILE A 38 -3.30 4.47 -5.77
C ILE A 38 -2.71 4.24 -4.38
N LEU A 39 -1.45 3.82 -4.28
CA LEU A 39 -0.75 3.79 -2.99
C LEU A 39 -0.48 5.22 -2.51
N PRO A 40 -0.51 5.51 -1.21
CA PRO A 40 -0.69 4.63 -0.06
C PRO A 40 -2.15 4.41 0.38
N LEU A 41 -3.12 4.77 -0.45
CA LEU A 41 -4.55 4.68 -0.15
C LEU A 41 -5.00 3.23 0.02
N ASP A 42 -6.12 3.02 0.71
CA ASP A 42 -6.61 1.67 1.03
C ASP A 42 -6.92 0.84 -0.22
N GLY A 43 -7.47 1.47 -1.27
CA GLY A 43 -7.72 0.80 -2.55
C GLY A 43 -6.44 0.33 -3.24
N GLY A 44 -5.38 1.14 -3.20
CA GLY A 44 -4.07 0.76 -3.73
C GLY A 44 -3.43 -0.39 -2.94
N ARG A 45 -3.53 -0.37 -1.61
CA ARG A 45 -3.06 -1.47 -0.75
C ARG A 45 -3.82 -2.76 -1.02
N MET A 46 -5.15 -2.67 -1.15
CA MET A 46 -6.00 -3.82 -1.44
C MET A 46 -5.63 -4.46 -2.78
N LEU A 47 -5.44 -3.65 -3.84
CA LEU A 47 -4.99 -4.16 -5.14
C LEU A 47 -3.59 -4.79 -5.07
N SER A 48 -2.66 -4.16 -4.35
CA SER A 48 -1.32 -4.70 -4.15
C SER A 48 -1.37 -6.09 -3.51
N ILE A 49 -2.15 -6.27 -2.46
CA ILE A 49 -2.30 -7.56 -1.77
C ILE A 49 -3.01 -8.60 -2.66
N LEU A 50 -4.10 -8.22 -3.34
CA LEU A 50 -4.89 -9.17 -4.13
C LEU A 50 -4.17 -9.69 -5.37
N PHE A 51 -3.41 -8.84 -6.05
CA PHE A 51 -2.84 -9.15 -7.36
C PHE A 51 -1.30 -9.27 -7.36
N PHE A 52 -0.62 -8.49 -6.54
CA PHE A 52 0.83 -8.27 -6.69
C PHE A 52 1.68 -8.77 -5.52
N GLU A 53 1.07 -9.38 -4.49
CA GLU A 53 1.79 -9.85 -3.30
C GLU A 53 2.95 -10.80 -3.63
N ARG A 54 2.82 -11.58 -4.72
CA ARG A 54 3.85 -12.52 -5.16
C ARG A 54 4.82 -11.97 -6.20
N ILE A 55 4.56 -10.79 -6.74
CA ILE A 55 5.34 -10.21 -7.85
C ILE A 55 5.92 -8.88 -7.39
N GLU A 56 7.05 -8.97 -6.70
CA GLU A 56 7.74 -7.81 -6.10
C GLU A 56 8.02 -6.70 -7.11
N LEU A 57 8.39 -7.06 -8.34
CA LEU A 57 8.61 -6.09 -9.42
C LEU A 57 7.34 -5.28 -9.72
N PHE A 58 6.17 -5.92 -9.73
CA PHE A 58 4.90 -5.22 -9.91
C PHE A 58 4.59 -4.26 -8.77
N GLN A 59 4.92 -4.61 -7.53
CA GLN A 59 4.76 -3.69 -6.39
C GLN A 59 5.61 -2.44 -6.57
N VAL A 60 6.86 -2.59 -7.05
CA VAL A 60 7.75 -1.45 -7.33
C VAL A 60 7.15 -0.55 -8.42
N ILE A 61 6.76 -1.14 -9.57
CA ILE A 61 6.18 -0.41 -10.70
C ILE A 61 4.88 0.28 -10.29
N PHE A 62 3.99 -0.43 -9.61
CA PHE A 62 2.70 0.10 -9.15
C PHE A 62 2.88 1.26 -8.17
N SER A 63 3.81 1.14 -7.22
CA SER A 63 4.14 2.21 -6.27
C SER A 63 4.72 3.43 -6.99
N PHE A 64 5.57 3.21 -7.99
CA PHE A 64 6.17 4.29 -8.79
C PHE A 64 5.08 5.05 -9.59
N ILE A 65 4.21 4.34 -10.30
CA ILE A 65 3.09 4.94 -11.03
C ILE A 65 2.15 5.69 -10.08
N SER A 66 1.86 5.11 -8.90
CA SER A 66 1.03 5.75 -7.88
C SER A 66 1.65 7.05 -7.36
N SER A 67 2.97 7.06 -7.12
CA SER A 67 3.71 8.26 -6.70
C SER A 67 3.60 9.36 -7.76
N LEU A 68 3.83 9.03 -9.03
CA LEU A 68 3.71 9.98 -10.14
C LEU A 68 2.27 10.50 -10.29
N ALA A 69 1.27 9.62 -10.15
CA ALA A 69 -0.14 9.99 -10.22
C ALA A 69 -0.52 10.99 -9.12
N LEU A 70 -0.06 10.75 -7.88
CA LEU A 70 -0.31 11.69 -6.77
C LEU A 70 0.36 13.04 -6.99
N ILE A 71 1.61 13.05 -7.48
CA ILE A 71 2.31 14.30 -7.82
C ILE A 71 1.55 15.06 -8.91
N ALA A 72 1.12 14.37 -9.96
CA ALA A 72 0.36 14.97 -11.05
C ALA A 72 -0.99 15.53 -10.55
N ILE A 73 -1.77 14.74 -9.80
CA ILE A 73 -3.05 15.18 -9.23
C ILE A 73 -2.83 16.39 -8.31
N GLY A 74 -1.85 16.34 -7.41
CA GLY A 74 -1.53 17.44 -6.51
C GLY A 74 -1.13 18.73 -7.24
N TYR A 75 -0.40 18.60 -8.35
CA TYR A 75 -0.01 19.73 -9.19
C TYR A 75 -1.20 20.33 -9.94
N PHE A 76 -2.00 19.50 -10.64
CA PHE A 76 -3.14 19.99 -11.43
C PHE A 76 -4.29 20.52 -10.58
N MET A 77 -4.49 19.97 -9.38
CA MET A 77 -5.52 20.45 -8.44
C MET A 77 -5.02 21.57 -7.53
N GLU A 78 -3.77 22.01 -7.66
CA GLU A 78 -3.11 22.99 -6.80
C GLU A 78 -3.16 22.59 -5.30
N PHE A 79 -3.25 21.28 -5.03
CA PHE A 79 -3.37 20.75 -3.68
C PHE A 79 -2.03 20.22 -3.17
N TYR A 80 -1.22 21.11 -2.62
CA TYR A 80 0.18 20.87 -2.24
C TYR A 80 0.38 19.70 -1.27
N ILE A 81 -0.61 19.41 -0.42
CA ILE A 81 -0.55 18.28 0.53
C ILE A 81 -0.46 16.96 -0.24
N ILE A 82 -1.29 16.75 -1.28
CA ILE A 82 -1.24 15.55 -2.11
C ILE A 82 0.10 15.45 -2.84
N LEU A 83 0.62 16.57 -3.32
CA LEU A 83 1.93 16.63 -3.97
C LEU A 83 3.06 16.16 -3.04
N VAL A 84 3.06 16.64 -1.78
CA VAL A 84 4.03 16.20 -0.74
C VAL A 84 3.89 14.70 -0.48
N PHE A 85 2.66 14.17 -0.38
CA PHE A 85 2.44 12.73 -0.23
C PHE A 85 3.00 11.94 -1.42
N GLY A 86 2.83 12.43 -2.64
CA GLY A 86 3.41 11.82 -3.84
C GLY A 86 4.94 11.72 -3.75
N PHE A 87 5.63 12.77 -3.32
CA PHE A 87 7.08 12.76 -3.08
C PHE A 87 7.48 11.78 -1.97
N LEU A 88 6.76 11.76 -0.86
CA LEU A 88 7.04 10.81 0.24
C LEU A 88 6.89 9.35 -0.22
N MET A 89 5.91 9.08 -1.09
CA MET A 89 5.78 7.77 -1.74
C MET A 89 6.99 7.41 -2.61
N GLY A 90 7.65 8.38 -3.25
CA GLY A 90 8.87 8.16 -4.01
C GLY A 90 10.00 7.53 -3.17
N PHE A 91 10.13 7.91 -1.90
CA PHE A 91 11.08 7.26 -0.97
C PHE A 91 10.70 5.81 -0.67
N GLN A 92 9.41 5.52 -0.56
CA GLN A 92 8.93 4.14 -0.36
C GLN A 92 9.22 3.26 -1.58
N VAL A 93 9.12 3.79 -2.80
CA VAL A 93 9.49 3.09 -4.04
C VAL A 93 10.94 2.63 -4.00
N ARG A 94 11.84 3.49 -3.51
CA ARG A 94 13.26 3.14 -3.35
C ARG A 94 13.45 1.95 -2.40
N SER A 95 12.75 1.94 -1.28
CA SER A 95 12.81 0.83 -0.32
C SER A 95 12.29 -0.47 -0.91
N LEU A 96 11.17 -0.43 -1.64
CA LEU A 96 10.61 -1.59 -2.34
C LEU A 96 11.55 -2.11 -3.43
N HIS A 97 12.18 -1.21 -4.19
CA HIS A 97 13.15 -1.57 -5.22
C HIS A 97 14.38 -2.26 -4.62
N LEU A 98 14.89 -1.73 -3.51
CA LEU A 98 16.01 -2.33 -2.78
C LEU A 98 15.66 -3.75 -2.32
N ARG A 99 14.47 -3.93 -1.72
CA ARG A 99 13.98 -5.24 -1.32
C ARG A 99 13.90 -6.21 -2.51
N TYR A 100 13.38 -5.76 -3.63
CA TYR A 100 13.31 -6.54 -4.86
C TYR A 100 14.71 -6.99 -5.33
N LEU A 101 15.72 -6.10 -5.32
CA LEU A 101 17.08 -6.45 -5.71
C LEU A 101 17.70 -7.50 -4.79
N ILE A 102 17.53 -7.36 -3.46
CA ILE A 102 18.02 -8.32 -2.47
C ILE A 102 17.34 -9.68 -2.69
N HIS A 103 16.01 -9.71 -2.80
CA HIS A 103 15.29 -10.98 -3.04
C HIS A 103 15.65 -11.62 -4.38
N LYS A 104 15.93 -10.82 -5.41
CA LYS A 104 16.40 -11.33 -6.69
C LYS A 104 17.76 -12.02 -6.53
N GLY A 105 18.72 -11.39 -5.88
CA GLY A 105 20.04 -12.00 -5.59
C GLY A 105 19.92 -13.27 -4.76
N LEU A 106 19.09 -13.27 -3.70
CA LEU A 106 18.85 -14.45 -2.87
C LEU A 106 18.24 -15.63 -3.64
N LYS A 107 17.37 -15.33 -4.63
CA LYS A 107 16.81 -16.36 -5.54
C LYS A 107 17.87 -16.91 -6.48
N GLU A 108 18.78 -16.07 -6.98
CA GLU A 108 19.90 -16.49 -7.85
C GLU A 108 20.88 -17.41 -7.09
N ASP A 109 21.05 -17.20 -5.78
CA ASP A 109 21.91 -18.02 -4.91
C ASP A 109 21.17 -19.23 -4.30
N ASP A 110 19.93 -19.48 -4.71
CA ASP A 110 19.07 -20.58 -4.21
C ASP A 110 18.90 -20.56 -2.67
N VAL A 111 18.85 -19.37 -2.09
CA VAL A 111 18.66 -19.14 -0.65
C VAL A 111 17.18 -19.04 -0.31
N ASN A 112 16.72 -19.89 0.61
CA ASN A 112 15.34 -19.83 1.09
C ASN A 112 15.21 -18.70 2.12
N PHE A 113 14.56 -17.60 1.72
CA PHE A 113 14.21 -16.47 2.60
C PHE A 113 12.71 -16.47 2.99
N ASN A 114 11.93 -17.47 2.55
CA ASN A 114 10.53 -17.67 2.96
C ASN A 114 10.46 -18.38 4.29
N SER A 115 11.01 -17.77 5.34
CA SER A 115 11.05 -18.31 6.70
C SER A 115 10.95 -17.20 7.74
N THR A 116 10.65 -17.57 8.98
CA THR A 116 10.78 -16.67 10.12
C THR A 116 12.23 -16.59 10.56
N TYR A 117 12.59 -15.51 11.24
CA TYR A 117 13.96 -15.31 11.74
C TYR A 117 14.44 -16.47 12.64
N ASP A 118 13.54 -17.00 13.47
CA ASP A 118 13.84 -18.08 14.42
C ASP A 118 14.11 -19.43 13.74
N ASN A 119 13.63 -19.62 12.51
CA ASN A 119 13.79 -20.83 11.70
C ASN A 119 14.85 -20.68 10.60
N LEU A 120 15.57 -19.56 10.59
CA LEU A 120 16.60 -19.30 9.60
C LEU A 120 17.88 -20.06 9.95
N SER A 121 18.43 -20.82 8.98
CA SER A 121 19.74 -21.45 9.19
C SER A 121 20.87 -20.41 9.21
N ASP A 122 21.94 -20.68 9.93
CA ASP A 122 23.11 -19.80 9.99
C ASP A 122 23.66 -19.48 8.59
N ARG A 123 23.67 -20.47 7.70
CA ARG A 123 24.09 -20.30 6.32
C ARG A 123 23.20 -19.29 5.60
N SER A 124 21.87 -19.45 5.69
CA SER A 124 20.91 -18.53 5.05
C SER A 124 21.02 -17.13 5.65
N TYR A 125 21.21 -17.02 6.98
CA TYR A 125 21.43 -15.73 7.64
C TYR A 125 22.64 -14.99 7.05
N HIS A 126 23.78 -15.67 6.87
CA HIS A 126 24.98 -15.07 6.29
C HIS A 126 24.75 -14.59 4.86
N PHE A 127 24.06 -15.36 4.02
CA PHE A 127 23.73 -14.95 2.66
C PHE A 127 22.82 -13.71 2.64
N VAL A 128 21.71 -13.73 3.41
CA VAL A 128 20.80 -12.57 3.50
C VAL A 128 21.54 -11.34 4.01
N LYS A 129 22.36 -11.49 5.06
CA LYS A 129 23.18 -10.41 5.60
C LYS A 129 24.11 -9.81 4.54
N ASN A 130 24.80 -10.63 3.76
CA ASN A 130 25.73 -10.16 2.73
C ASN A 130 24.99 -9.39 1.65
N HIS A 131 23.89 -9.91 1.11
CA HIS A 131 23.07 -9.20 0.12
C HIS A 131 22.51 -7.89 0.65
N VAL A 132 22.10 -7.83 1.93
CA VAL A 132 21.65 -6.60 2.59
C VAL A 132 22.79 -5.58 2.64
N LEU A 133 23.99 -5.98 3.07
CA LEU A 133 25.13 -5.06 3.17
C LEU A 133 25.63 -4.58 1.80
N GLU A 134 25.64 -5.45 0.79
CA GLU A 134 26.03 -5.10 -0.58
C GLU A 134 25.09 -4.08 -1.20
N ASN A 135 23.78 -4.25 -1.00
CA ASN A 135 22.78 -3.38 -1.58
C ASN A 135 22.45 -2.13 -0.74
N THR A 136 22.96 -2.06 0.52
CA THR A 136 22.71 -0.92 1.41
C THR A 136 24.04 -0.27 1.84
N PRO A 137 24.63 0.62 1.00
CA PRO A 137 25.94 1.22 1.29
C PRO A 137 25.99 2.01 2.60
N GLY A 138 24.86 2.61 3.03
CA GLY A 138 24.76 3.32 4.31
C GLY A 138 24.91 2.37 5.51
N LEU A 139 24.23 1.22 5.48
CA LEU A 139 24.33 0.22 6.51
C LEU A 139 25.74 -0.42 6.53
N ARG A 140 26.30 -0.67 5.36
CA ARG A 140 27.66 -1.20 5.22
C ARG A 140 28.67 -0.28 5.90
N ARG A 141 28.66 1.04 5.61
CA ARG A 141 29.54 2.03 6.26
C ARG A 141 29.32 2.10 7.78
N PHE A 142 28.05 1.98 8.21
CA PHE A 142 27.74 1.95 9.64
C PHE A 142 28.38 0.74 10.33
N VAL A 143 28.29 -0.46 9.72
CA VAL A 143 28.90 -1.69 10.22
C VAL A 143 30.42 -1.62 10.21
N GLU A 144 31.04 -1.00 9.19
CA GLU A 144 32.48 -0.84 9.07
C GLU A 144 33.04 0.17 10.10
N ASN A 145 32.27 1.17 10.50
CA ASN A 145 32.72 2.24 11.39
C ASN A 145 32.37 2.04 12.88
N MET A 146 31.43 1.16 13.17
CA MET A 146 30.97 0.87 14.54
C MET A 146 31.06 -0.60 14.87
N GLU A 147 31.91 -0.93 15.84
CA GLU A 147 31.97 -2.27 16.45
C GLU A 147 31.15 -2.27 17.74
N GLY A 148 30.20 -3.20 17.89
CA GLY A 148 29.41 -3.35 19.11
C GLY A 148 28.14 -4.17 18.96
N GLU A 149 27.47 -4.38 20.08
CA GLU A 149 26.17 -5.11 20.13
C GLU A 149 25.06 -4.37 19.37
N GLU A 150 25.10 -3.03 19.36
CA GLU A 150 24.13 -2.20 18.63
C GLU A 150 24.19 -2.48 17.12
N THR A 151 25.38 -2.61 16.57
CA THR A 151 25.59 -2.93 15.14
C THR A 151 25.00 -4.29 14.79
N LYS A 152 25.20 -5.30 15.65
CA LYS A 152 24.62 -6.64 15.45
C LYS A 152 23.10 -6.59 15.46
N THR A 153 22.52 -5.81 16.38
CA THR A 153 21.06 -5.66 16.50
C THR A 153 20.46 -4.98 15.28
N VAL A 154 21.09 -3.92 14.77
CA VAL A 154 20.64 -3.22 13.56
C VAL A 154 20.67 -4.15 12.34
N VAL A 155 21.77 -4.87 12.15
CA VAL A 155 21.90 -5.82 11.04
C VAL A 155 20.90 -6.97 11.17
N ALA A 156 20.67 -7.51 12.38
CA ALA A 156 19.68 -8.56 12.60
C ALA A 156 18.25 -8.09 12.28
N ASN A 157 17.90 -6.83 12.62
CA ASN A 157 16.62 -6.25 12.28
C ASN A 157 16.45 -6.06 10.77
N GLU A 158 17.49 -5.62 10.06
CA GLU A 158 17.43 -5.50 8.60
C GLU A 158 17.30 -6.87 7.92
N VAL A 159 18.03 -7.88 8.39
CA VAL A 159 17.87 -9.27 7.92
C VAL A 159 16.43 -9.74 8.16
N LYS A 160 15.89 -9.50 9.36
CA LYS A 160 14.50 -9.86 9.69
C LYS A 160 13.47 -9.18 8.77
N ASN A 161 13.71 -7.92 8.41
CA ASN A 161 12.84 -7.15 7.50
C ASN A 161 12.85 -7.70 6.06
N MET A 162 13.92 -8.39 5.67
CA MET A 162 14.03 -9.02 4.35
C MET A 162 13.41 -10.42 4.29
N LEU A 163 13.13 -11.05 5.41
CA LEU A 163 12.47 -12.36 5.43
C LEU A 163 10.97 -12.20 5.10
N VAL A 164 10.46 -13.14 4.34
CA VAL A 164 9.03 -13.27 4.04
C VAL A 164 8.48 -14.43 4.84
N PRO A 165 7.80 -14.19 5.98
CA PRO A 165 7.20 -15.29 6.71
C PRO A 165 6.16 -15.98 5.82
N PRO A 166 6.05 -17.32 5.90
CA PRO A 166 5.04 -18.08 5.17
C PRO A 166 3.66 -17.66 5.68
N MET A 167 3.00 -16.76 4.96
CA MET A 167 1.61 -16.40 5.26
C MET A 167 0.68 -17.42 4.63
N ALA A 168 -0.23 -17.96 5.42
CA ALA A 168 -1.33 -18.77 4.92
C ALA A 168 -2.20 -17.86 4.03
N GLN A 169 -2.29 -18.18 2.75
CA GLN A 169 -3.19 -17.47 1.84
C GLN A 169 -4.62 -17.95 2.09
N ASP A 170 -5.36 -17.22 2.91
CA ASP A 170 -6.76 -17.53 3.23
C ASP A 170 -7.75 -17.16 2.11
N LEU A 171 -7.32 -16.42 1.10
CA LEU A 171 -8.20 -15.93 0.04
C LEU A 171 -8.19 -16.89 -1.16
N ASN A 172 -9.22 -17.74 -1.22
CA ASN A 172 -9.55 -18.50 -2.41
C ASN A 172 -9.94 -17.55 -3.57
N GLY A 173 -9.75 -17.98 -4.83
CA GLY A 173 -10.08 -17.18 -6.02
C GLY A 173 -11.48 -16.56 -5.98
N PHE A 174 -12.48 -17.31 -5.52
CA PHE A 174 -13.85 -16.82 -5.34
C PHE A 174 -13.94 -15.66 -4.35
N ARG A 175 -13.25 -15.74 -3.22
CA ARG A 175 -13.20 -14.64 -2.22
C ARG A 175 -12.53 -13.40 -2.78
N LYS A 176 -11.49 -13.53 -3.60
CA LYS A 176 -10.85 -12.40 -4.29
C LYS A 176 -11.84 -11.67 -5.20
N VAL A 177 -12.63 -12.42 -5.98
CA VAL A 177 -13.67 -11.83 -6.84
C VAL A 177 -14.72 -11.09 -6.02
N LEU A 178 -15.19 -11.67 -4.91
CA LEU A 178 -16.15 -11.00 -4.02
C LEU A 178 -15.60 -9.67 -3.45
N VAL A 179 -14.33 -9.65 -3.06
CA VAL A 179 -13.69 -8.43 -2.57
C VAL A 179 -13.62 -7.36 -3.66
N ILE A 180 -13.29 -7.75 -4.90
CA ILE A 180 -13.26 -6.82 -6.03
C ILE A 180 -14.65 -6.26 -6.34
N ILE A 181 -15.68 -7.11 -6.35
CA ILE A 181 -17.07 -6.66 -6.57
C ILE A 181 -17.49 -5.69 -5.46
N ALA A 182 -17.21 -6.03 -4.19
CA ALA A 182 -17.51 -5.16 -3.07
C ALA A 182 -16.78 -3.81 -3.18
N TRP A 183 -15.52 -3.81 -3.63
CA TRP A 183 -14.74 -2.61 -3.86
C TRP A 183 -15.32 -1.73 -4.97
N ILE A 184 -15.70 -2.33 -6.11
CA ILE A 184 -16.36 -1.61 -7.21
C ILE A 184 -17.68 -1.00 -6.74
N LEU A 185 -18.50 -1.78 -6.02
CA LEU A 185 -19.76 -1.29 -5.47
C LEU A 185 -19.56 -0.16 -4.45
N ALA A 186 -18.50 -0.22 -3.66
CA ALA A 186 -18.16 0.81 -2.68
C ALA A 186 -17.74 2.15 -3.34
N ILE A 187 -17.14 2.11 -4.53
CA ILE A 187 -16.79 3.31 -5.29
C ILE A 187 -17.99 3.85 -6.07
N PHE A 188 -18.64 2.98 -6.88
CA PHE A 188 -19.67 3.41 -7.81
C PHE A 188 -21.08 3.49 -7.20
N GLY A 189 -21.34 2.75 -6.11
CA GLY A 189 -22.64 2.76 -5.44
C GLY A 189 -23.07 4.14 -4.96
N PRO A 190 -22.25 4.87 -4.18
CA PRO A 190 -22.55 6.23 -3.75
C PRO A 190 -22.77 7.20 -4.94
N ILE A 191 -21.93 7.10 -5.98
CA ILE A 191 -22.03 7.93 -7.18
C ILE A 191 -23.36 7.68 -7.89
N TYR A 192 -23.74 6.41 -8.09
CA TYR A 192 -25.00 6.02 -8.68
C TYR A 192 -26.20 6.51 -7.85
N LEU A 193 -26.11 6.42 -6.53
CA LEU A 193 -27.16 6.84 -5.61
C LEU A 193 -27.38 8.36 -5.69
N MET A 194 -26.32 9.15 -5.72
CA MET A 194 -26.38 10.60 -5.92
C MET A 194 -26.96 10.97 -7.30
N TRP A 195 -26.56 10.25 -8.33
CA TRP A 195 -27.04 10.48 -9.69
C TRP A 195 -28.53 10.15 -9.84
N SER A 196 -28.98 9.01 -9.32
CA SER A 196 -30.36 8.54 -9.42
C SER A 196 -31.36 9.46 -8.74
N GLN A 197 -30.95 10.22 -7.73
CA GLN A 197 -31.78 11.17 -7.01
C GLN A 197 -31.66 12.63 -7.54
N GLY A 198 -30.95 12.81 -8.66
CA GLY A 198 -30.82 14.10 -9.31
C GLY A 198 -30.01 15.15 -8.54
N ALA A 199 -29.12 14.69 -7.63
CA ALA A 199 -28.30 15.60 -6.84
C ALA A 199 -27.40 16.49 -7.70
N PHE A 200 -26.91 15.98 -8.83
CA PHE A 200 -26.08 16.74 -9.78
C PHE A 200 -26.83 17.81 -10.56
N ASN A 201 -28.17 17.77 -10.56
CA ASN A 201 -29.01 18.79 -11.25
C ASN A 201 -29.42 19.95 -10.31
N LYS A 202 -29.07 19.83 -9.01
CA LYS A 202 -29.42 20.82 -7.97
C LYS A 202 -28.18 21.60 -7.45
N ILE A 203 -26.98 21.24 -7.91
CA ILE A 203 -25.70 21.93 -7.66
C ILE A 203 -25.40 22.84 -8.87
#